data_5558acaee63cdcbe769c94986b3782f9
#
_entry.id   5558acaee63cdcbe769c94986b3782f9
#
_cell.length_a   1.000
_cell.length_b   1.000
_cell.length_c   1.000
_cell.angle_alpha   90.00
_cell.angle_beta   90.00
_cell.angle_gamma   90.00
#
_symmetry.space_group_name_H-M   'P 1'
#
loop_
_entity.id
_entity.type
_entity.pdbx_description
1 polymer ?
#
loop_
_entity_poly.entity_id
_entity_poly.type
_entity_poly.pdbx_seq_one_letter_code
_entity_poly.pdbx_strand_id
1 'polypeptide(L)'
;MKDTQADAATGSAASGLQVLDYRQNPFGLVYEGAITENEPGKVNIHPVTYTLHGLKIAANVYTPANYDPNGKFPAIAVAHPNGGVKEQVAGRYAQHLAEQGYITIAADAAYQGASEGEPRNVDKPFYRTDDIHGMADFIAGYPGVDTERLGALGICGGGGYTLKAAQSDKRFKAVATVSMFNSGRVRRNGLQDSLLDTIQQRLQQASDARAKEMSGEGITHRTHEMTGGNVLYAGDANLTDEEIAKLPFDLYRQGYHYYWRTHAHPGSTFKYTMSSLLDLMTWDATDQLELIDKPLMMIAGSKADTRYMTEEAFPKATGTEDKELFLIEGATHIETYWVDEYVDAALGKLTAFFARTI
;
A
#
# COMPACT_ATOMS: atom_id res chain seq x y z
N MET A 1 18.65 13.99 40.46
CA MET A 1 17.80 12.88 40.88
C MET A 1 16.39 13.38 41.06
N LYS A 2 15.56 13.20 40.12
CA LYS A 2 14.09 13.07 40.21
C LYS A 2 13.64 12.55 38.84
N ASP A 3 13.28 11.27 38.85
CA ASP A 3 12.60 10.60 37.75
C ASP A 3 11.27 11.31 37.49
N THR A 4 11.03 11.68 36.25
CA THR A 4 9.69 12.00 35.75
C THR A 4 9.29 10.88 34.80
N GLN A 5 8.61 9.88 35.38
CA GLN A 5 7.75 8.97 34.64
C GLN A 5 6.71 9.83 33.88
N ALA A 6 6.70 9.70 32.58
CA ALA A 6 5.61 10.18 31.76
C ALA A 6 4.46 9.16 31.88
N ASP A 7 3.41 9.55 32.55
CA ASP A 7 2.15 8.82 32.62
C ASP A 7 1.57 8.64 31.21
N ALA A 8 1.37 7.38 30.85
CA ALA A 8 0.59 7.00 29.69
C ALA A 8 -0.86 7.45 29.93
N ALA A 9 -1.30 8.46 29.20
CA ALA A 9 -2.68 8.90 29.20
C ALA A 9 -3.57 7.76 28.67
N THR A 10 -4.39 7.22 29.57
CA THR A 10 -5.50 6.33 29.26
C THR A 10 -6.53 7.10 28.44
N GLY A 11 -6.46 6.97 27.12
CA GLY A 11 -7.48 7.49 26.21
C GLY A 11 -8.79 6.71 26.36
N SER A 12 -9.86 7.45 26.59
CA SER A 12 -11.24 7.01 26.66
C SER A 12 -11.60 6.11 25.46
N ALA A 13 -12.18 4.95 25.75
CA ALA A 13 -12.76 4.02 24.78
C ALA A 13 -13.97 4.64 24.06
N ALA A 14 -13.74 5.30 22.95
CA ALA A 14 -14.72 5.60 21.93
C ALA A 14 -14.57 4.59 20.81
N SER A 15 -15.58 3.76 20.58
CA SER A 15 -15.71 2.65 19.64
C SER A 15 -14.85 1.43 19.99
N GLY A 16 -15.45 0.25 20.10
CA GLY A 16 -14.79 -1.02 20.46
C GLY A 16 -13.77 -1.55 19.44
N LEU A 17 -12.94 -0.68 18.85
CA LEU A 17 -11.87 -1.00 17.94
C LEU A 17 -10.61 -1.37 18.76
N GLN A 18 -10.12 -2.57 18.54
CA GLN A 18 -8.87 -3.02 19.13
C GLN A 18 -7.70 -2.20 18.60
N VAL A 19 -6.87 -1.67 19.51
CA VAL A 19 -5.62 -1.00 19.18
C VAL A 19 -4.50 -2.04 19.16
N LEU A 20 -3.85 -2.21 18.03
CA LEU A 20 -2.70 -3.10 17.85
C LEU A 20 -1.40 -2.31 18.10
N ASP A 21 -0.55 -2.83 18.96
CA ASP A 21 0.75 -2.23 19.28
C ASP A 21 1.86 -3.04 18.59
N TYR A 22 2.54 -2.46 17.60
CA TYR A 22 3.63 -3.08 16.86
C TYR A 22 4.75 -3.61 17.77
N ARG A 23 4.94 -3.03 18.98
CA ARG A 23 5.95 -3.44 19.96
C ARG A 23 5.62 -4.79 20.63
N GLN A 24 4.38 -5.23 20.57
CA GLN A 24 3.93 -6.51 21.14
C GLN A 24 4.10 -7.67 20.15
N ASN A 25 4.37 -7.38 18.87
CA ASN A 25 4.65 -8.41 17.87
C ASN A 25 6.15 -8.44 17.58
N PRO A 26 6.83 -9.61 17.64
CA PRO A 26 8.28 -9.72 17.41
C PRO A 26 8.74 -9.26 16.03
N PHE A 27 7.84 -9.25 15.06
CA PHE A 27 8.10 -8.80 13.68
C PHE A 27 7.55 -7.40 13.40
N GLY A 28 7.01 -6.73 14.41
CA GLY A 28 6.41 -5.39 14.26
C GLY A 28 5.06 -5.36 13.54
N LEU A 29 4.42 -6.50 13.34
CA LEU A 29 3.18 -6.62 12.57
C LEU A 29 2.00 -6.01 13.33
N VAL A 30 1.15 -5.27 12.61
CA VAL A 30 -0.03 -4.60 13.16
C VAL A 30 -1.28 -4.96 12.37
N TYR A 31 -1.66 -6.22 12.41
CA TYR A 31 -2.93 -6.74 11.87
C TYR A 31 -3.41 -7.94 12.68
N GLU A 32 -4.70 -8.20 12.65
CA GLU A 32 -5.32 -9.33 13.36
C GLU A 32 -4.80 -10.66 12.82
N GLY A 33 -4.53 -11.63 13.69
CA GLY A 33 -3.99 -12.93 13.31
C GLY A 33 -2.53 -12.91 12.85
N ALA A 34 -1.79 -11.83 13.10
CA ALA A 34 -0.38 -11.72 12.73
C ALA A 34 0.48 -12.81 13.37
N ILE A 35 1.44 -13.36 12.62
CA ILE A 35 2.44 -14.32 13.09
C ILE A 35 3.25 -13.69 14.24
N THR A 36 3.40 -14.44 15.33
CA THR A 36 4.22 -14.06 16.49
C THR A 36 5.50 -14.87 16.64
N GLU A 37 5.57 -16.02 15.98
CA GLU A 37 6.75 -16.89 15.95
C GLU A 37 6.75 -17.76 14.70
N ASN A 38 7.93 -18.22 14.29
CA ASN A 38 8.09 -19.17 13.20
C ASN A 38 8.08 -20.60 13.76
N GLU A 39 7.23 -21.46 13.19
CA GLU A 39 7.09 -22.84 13.59
C GLU A 39 7.14 -23.81 12.39
N PRO A 40 7.75 -24.99 12.53
CA PRO A 40 7.68 -26.01 11.49
C PRO A 40 6.22 -26.41 11.18
N GLY A 41 5.89 -26.51 9.89
CA GLY A 41 4.55 -26.89 9.44
C GLY A 41 3.49 -25.79 9.56
N LYS A 42 3.90 -24.56 9.82
CA LYS A 42 3.05 -23.37 9.78
C LYS A 42 3.57 -22.37 8.75
N VAL A 43 2.77 -21.37 8.46
CA VAL A 43 3.24 -20.19 7.69
C VAL A 43 4.31 -19.49 8.50
N ASN A 44 5.43 -19.20 7.88
CA ASN A 44 6.56 -18.53 8.50
C ASN A 44 6.88 -17.20 7.80
N ILE A 45 7.40 -16.26 8.57
CA ILE A 45 7.84 -14.95 8.10
C ILE A 45 9.37 -14.84 8.14
N HIS A 46 9.94 -14.31 7.07
CA HIS A 46 11.39 -14.13 6.93
C HIS A 46 11.67 -12.66 6.56
N PRO A 47 12.07 -11.82 7.54
CA PRO A 47 12.56 -10.48 7.24
C PRO A 47 13.82 -10.57 6.39
N VAL A 48 13.82 -9.87 5.26
CA VAL A 48 14.91 -9.88 4.27
C VAL A 48 15.24 -8.46 3.82
N THR A 49 16.40 -8.31 3.18
CA THR A 49 16.76 -7.08 2.47
C THR A 49 17.33 -7.43 1.10
N TYR A 50 17.05 -6.59 0.11
CA TYR A 50 17.67 -6.67 -1.21
C TYR A 50 18.08 -5.28 -1.70
N THR A 51 18.90 -5.22 -2.73
CA THR A 51 19.35 -3.95 -3.29
C THR A 51 18.56 -3.61 -4.55
N LEU A 52 18.01 -2.39 -4.59
CA LEU A 52 17.36 -1.81 -5.76
C LEU A 52 17.94 -0.42 -6.01
N HIS A 53 18.55 -0.20 -7.17
CA HIS A 53 19.24 1.06 -7.51
C HIS A 53 20.22 1.58 -6.44
N GLY A 54 20.93 0.68 -5.79
CA GLY A 54 21.89 1.02 -4.74
C GLY A 54 21.26 1.28 -3.35
N LEU A 55 19.94 1.22 -3.24
CA LEU A 55 19.24 1.33 -1.96
C LEU A 55 18.96 -0.06 -1.39
N LYS A 56 19.11 -0.19 -0.08
CA LYS A 56 18.68 -1.39 0.64
C LYS A 56 17.17 -1.32 0.90
N ILE A 57 16.43 -2.27 0.34
CA ILE A 57 14.99 -2.39 0.49
C ILE A 57 14.68 -3.44 1.55
N ALA A 58 13.85 -3.08 2.53
CA ALA A 58 13.41 -3.97 3.58
C ALA A 58 12.09 -4.66 3.19
N ALA A 59 12.06 -5.99 3.32
CA ALA A 59 10.89 -6.78 2.97
C ALA A 59 10.65 -7.93 3.95
N ASN A 60 9.43 -8.45 3.95
CA ASN A 60 9.05 -9.68 4.59
C ASN A 60 8.66 -10.70 3.52
N VAL A 61 9.30 -11.88 3.52
CA VAL A 61 8.86 -13.03 2.76
C VAL A 61 8.05 -13.94 3.68
N TYR A 62 6.89 -14.39 3.21
CA TYR A 62 6.08 -15.40 3.91
C TYR A 62 6.14 -16.70 3.13
N THR A 63 6.40 -17.81 3.84
CA THR A 63 6.45 -19.15 3.25
C THR A 63 5.29 -20.00 3.76
N PRO A 64 4.66 -20.82 2.90
CA PRO A 64 3.53 -21.66 3.31
C PRO A 64 3.93 -22.78 4.30
N ALA A 65 2.94 -23.38 4.95
CA ALA A 65 3.15 -24.42 5.95
C ALA A 65 3.92 -25.66 5.43
N ASN A 66 3.76 -25.96 4.15
CA ASN A 66 4.43 -27.08 3.47
C ASN A 66 5.66 -26.63 2.66
N TYR A 67 6.27 -25.51 3.02
CA TYR A 67 7.41 -24.97 2.30
C TYR A 67 8.58 -25.95 2.22
N ASP A 68 9.09 -26.13 1.01
CA ASP A 68 10.33 -26.85 0.69
C ASP A 68 11.19 -25.95 -0.23
N PRO A 69 12.42 -25.61 0.16
CA PRO A 69 13.31 -24.79 -0.69
C PRO A 69 13.67 -25.43 -2.03
N ASN A 70 13.46 -26.75 -2.18
CA ASN A 70 13.63 -27.47 -3.46
C ASN A 70 12.31 -27.67 -4.21
N GLY A 71 11.21 -27.14 -3.67
CA GLY A 71 9.87 -27.21 -4.26
C GLY A 71 9.70 -26.27 -5.45
N LYS A 72 8.44 -26.19 -5.91
CA LYS A 72 8.01 -25.25 -6.96
C LYS A 72 6.71 -24.60 -6.51
N PHE A 73 6.80 -23.51 -5.80
CA PHE A 73 5.66 -22.76 -5.29
C PHE A 73 5.37 -21.55 -6.17
N PRO A 74 4.10 -21.25 -6.44
CA PRO A 74 3.75 -19.95 -7.02
C PRO A 74 4.10 -18.84 -6.04
N ALA A 75 4.43 -17.65 -6.54
CA ALA A 75 4.77 -16.53 -5.68
C ALA A 75 3.97 -15.27 -6.04
N ILE A 76 3.75 -14.41 -5.03
CA ILE A 76 2.97 -13.18 -5.19
C ILE A 76 3.72 -12.01 -4.53
N ALA A 77 3.97 -10.97 -5.32
CA ALA A 77 4.44 -9.68 -4.82
C ALA A 77 3.25 -8.82 -4.35
N VAL A 78 3.31 -8.32 -3.11
CA VAL A 78 2.22 -7.55 -2.49
C VAL A 78 2.67 -6.13 -2.20
N ALA A 79 2.11 -5.16 -2.93
CA ALA A 79 2.45 -3.74 -2.81
C ALA A 79 1.52 -3.02 -1.82
N HIS A 80 2.12 -2.26 -0.89
CA HIS A 80 1.41 -1.56 0.18
C HIS A 80 0.76 -0.24 -0.27
N PRO A 81 -0.25 0.27 0.48
CA PRO A 81 -0.85 1.59 0.28
C PRO A 81 0.16 2.73 0.33
N ASN A 82 -0.21 3.89 -0.22
CA ASN A 82 0.55 5.12 0.00
C ASN A 82 0.70 5.38 1.51
N GLY A 83 1.93 5.65 1.94
CA GLY A 83 2.23 5.90 3.35
C GLY A 83 2.14 4.69 4.28
N GLY A 84 1.73 3.52 3.77
CA GLY A 84 1.76 2.27 4.53
C GLY A 84 3.14 1.62 4.56
N VAL A 85 3.25 0.54 5.31
CA VAL A 85 4.45 -0.31 5.42
C VAL A 85 4.07 -1.78 5.32
N LYS A 86 5.08 -2.62 5.09
CA LYS A 86 4.92 -4.09 4.97
C LYS A 86 4.34 -4.77 6.21
N GLU A 87 4.42 -4.14 7.37
CA GLU A 87 3.88 -4.63 8.65
C GLU A 87 2.38 -4.38 8.83
N GLN A 88 1.75 -3.67 7.91
CA GLN A 88 0.31 -3.33 7.93
C GLN A 88 -0.48 -4.22 6.94
N VAL A 89 -1.48 -3.67 6.27
CA VAL A 89 -2.39 -4.42 5.38
C VAL A 89 -1.69 -5.27 4.33
N ALA A 90 -0.56 -4.81 3.76
CA ALA A 90 0.18 -5.61 2.77
C ALA A 90 0.71 -6.92 3.39
N GLY A 91 1.23 -6.86 4.61
CA GLY A 91 1.63 -8.04 5.38
C GLY A 91 0.46 -8.97 5.68
N ARG A 92 -0.70 -8.42 6.03
CA ARG A 92 -1.91 -9.20 6.28
C ARG A 92 -2.30 -10.04 5.05
N TYR A 93 -2.44 -9.39 3.90
CA TYR A 93 -2.77 -10.10 2.66
C TYR A 93 -1.66 -11.08 2.22
N ALA A 94 -0.39 -10.71 2.39
CA ALA A 94 0.75 -11.59 2.10
C ALA A 94 0.74 -12.85 2.98
N GLN A 95 0.50 -12.72 4.28
CA GLN A 95 0.38 -13.84 5.20
C GLN A 95 -0.77 -14.77 4.80
N HIS A 96 -1.98 -14.23 4.59
CA HIS A 96 -3.14 -15.03 4.23
C HIS A 96 -2.97 -15.77 2.88
N LEU A 97 -2.33 -15.14 1.90
CA LEU A 97 -2.00 -15.83 0.65
C LEU A 97 -0.96 -16.94 0.87
N ALA A 98 -0.01 -16.75 1.80
CA ALA A 98 0.92 -17.83 2.16
C ALA A 98 0.21 -19.00 2.85
N GLU A 99 -0.85 -18.76 3.61
CA GLU A 99 -1.72 -19.81 4.18
C GLU A 99 -2.40 -20.65 3.08
N GLN A 100 -2.57 -20.08 1.88
CA GLN A 100 -3.12 -20.75 0.71
C GLN A 100 -2.06 -21.45 -0.16
N GLY A 101 -0.80 -21.48 0.26
CA GLY A 101 0.26 -22.23 -0.42
C GLY A 101 1.17 -21.40 -1.32
N TYR A 102 1.08 -20.07 -1.31
CA TYR A 102 1.96 -19.18 -2.06
C TYR A 102 3.19 -18.78 -1.24
N ILE A 103 4.32 -18.54 -1.91
CA ILE A 103 5.40 -17.74 -1.32
C ILE A 103 5.07 -16.29 -1.63
N THR A 104 5.02 -15.43 -0.61
CA THR A 104 4.65 -14.02 -0.81
C THR A 104 5.74 -13.09 -0.32
N ILE A 105 5.83 -11.90 -0.90
CA ILE A 105 6.72 -10.84 -0.48
C ILE A 105 5.94 -9.54 -0.33
N ALA A 106 6.14 -8.84 0.79
CA ALA A 106 5.73 -7.46 0.98
C ALA A 106 6.96 -6.64 1.36
N ALA A 107 7.25 -5.56 0.61
CA ALA A 107 8.40 -4.71 0.85
C ALA A 107 7.95 -3.28 1.20
N ASP A 108 8.73 -2.60 2.03
CA ASP A 108 8.61 -1.14 2.14
C ASP A 108 9.15 -0.49 0.87
N ALA A 109 8.40 0.46 0.33
CA ALA A 109 8.85 1.23 -0.83
C ALA A 109 10.17 1.96 -0.54
N ALA A 110 10.98 2.14 -1.55
CA ALA A 110 12.18 2.99 -1.44
C ALA A 110 11.83 4.36 -0.84
N TYR A 111 12.70 4.91 -0.01
CA TYR A 111 12.52 6.17 0.73
C TYR A 111 11.46 6.13 1.86
N GLN A 112 10.83 4.99 2.12
CA GLN A 112 9.77 4.84 3.14
C GLN A 112 10.06 3.68 4.10
N GLY A 113 9.38 3.69 5.26
CA GLY A 113 9.50 2.61 6.24
C GLY A 113 10.95 2.31 6.63
N ALA A 114 11.29 1.04 6.64
CA ALA A 114 12.65 0.55 6.93
C ALA A 114 13.56 0.48 5.69
N SER A 115 13.04 0.78 4.49
CA SER A 115 13.85 0.88 3.27
C SER A 115 14.69 2.15 3.26
N GLU A 116 15.86 2.07 2.62
CA GLU A 116 16.76 3.22 2.47
C GLU A 116 16.25 4.24 1.45
N GLY A 117 16.91 5.37 1.41
CA GLY A 117 16.72 6.47 0.47
C GLY A 117 16.60 7.82 1.18
N GLU A 118 17.36 8.78 0.66
CA GLU A 118 17.33 10.18 1.11
C GLU A 118 17.11 11.13 -0.09
N PRO A 119 16.36 12.22 0.09
CA PRO A 119 15.64 12.57 1.32
C PRO A 119 14.50 11.57 1.60
N ARG A 120 14.13 11.40 2.88
CA ARG A 120 13.02 10.49 3.24
C ARG A 120 11.72 10.94 2.59
N ASN A 121 10.86 9.97 2.31
CA ASN A 121 9.51 10.19 1.79
C ASN A 121 9.45 10.81 0.38
N VAL A 122 10.44 10.57 -0.46
CA VAL A 122 10.29 10.78 -1.91
C VAL A 122 9.18 9.84 -2.39
N ASP A 123 8.18 10.38 -3.07
CA ASP A 123 7.03 9.62 -3.59
C ASP A 123 6.87 9.88 -5.10
N LYS A 124 7.74 9.26 -5.88
CA LYS A 124 7.70 9.37 -7.35
C LYS A 124 7.11 8.11 -7.96
N PRO A 125 6.18 8.22 -8.91
CA PRO A 125 5.54 7.07 -9.56
C PRO A 125 6.53 6.06 -10.14
N PHE A 126 7.64 6.56 -10.71
CA PHE A 126 8.70 5.69 -11.23
C PHE A 126 9.27 4.79 -10.15
N TYR A 127 9.67 5.33 -8.99
CA TYR A 127 10.24 4.54 -7.91
C TYR A 127 9.23 3.54 -7.34
N ARG A 128 7.97 3.98 -7.15
CA ARG A 128 6.92 3.10 -6.63
C ARG A 128 6.58 1.95 -7.59
N THR A 129 6.63 2.19 -8.90
CA THR A 129 6.48 1.13 -9.92
C THR A 129 7.68 0.19 -9.90
N ASP A 130 8.87 0.75 -9.76
CA ASP A 130 10.12 0.00 -9.76
C ASP A 130 10.32 -0.84 -8.47
N ASP A 131 9.77 -0.40 -7.34
CA ASP A 131 9.70 -1.22 -6.12
C ASP A 131 8.97 -2.56 -6.37
N ILE A 132 7.97 -2.57 -7.25
CA ILE A 132 7.21 -3.79 -7.60
C ILE A 132 8.04 -4.69 -8.50
N HIS A 133 8.77 -4.13 -9.48
CA HIS A 133 9.75 -4.86 -10.26
C HIS A 133 10.84 -5.45 -9.37
N GLY A 134 11.33 -4.68 -8.38
CA GLY A 134 12.33 -5.12 -7.41
C GLY A 134 11.86 -6.28 -6.52
N MET A 135 10.58 -6.28 -6.10
CA MET A 135 10.01 -7.44 -5.42
C MET A 135 9.99 -8.68 -6.33
N ALA A 136 9.63 -8.51 -7.61
CA ALA A 136 9.67 -9.60 -8.57
C ALA A 136 11.09 -10.12 -8.82
N ASP A 137 12.08 -9.23 -8.91
CA ASP A 137 13.49 -9.59 -9.06
C ASP A 137 13.96 -10.46 -7.89
N PHE A 138 13.67 -10.03 -6.66
CA PHE A 138 14.10 -10.73 -5.47
C PHE A 138 13.39 -12.07 -5.31
N ILE A 139 12.05 -12.09 -5.43
CA ILE A 139 11.27 -13.29 -5.15
C ILE A 139 11.49 -14.38 -6.21
N ALA A 140 11.78 -14.01 -7.46
CA ALA A 140 12.10 -14.97 -8.52
C ALA A 140 13.38 -15.78 -8.21
N GLY A 141 14.30 -15.23 -7.44
CA GLY A 141 15.50 -15.92 -6.95
C GLY A 141 15.34 -16.61 -5.60
N TYR A 142 14.19 -16.51 -4.95
CA TYR A 142 13.96 -17.09 -3.64
C TYR A 142 13.81 -18.62 -3.72
N PRO A 143 14.47 -19.40 -2.81
CA PRO A 143 14.41 -20.84 -2.87
C PRO A 143 12.97 -21.38 -2.89
N GLY A 144 12.70 -22.35 -3.75
CA GLY A 144 11.38 -22.96 -3.88
C GLY A 144 10.37 -22.21 -4.77
N VAL A 145 10.70 -21.04 -5.30
CA VAL A 145 9.80 -20.29 -6.19
C VAL A 145 9.80 -20.86 -7.60
N ASP A 146 8.61 -21.00 -8.17
CA ASP A 146 8.39 -21.26 -9.59
C ASP A 146 8.22 -19.94 -10.33
N THR A 147 9.23 -19.55 -11.10
CA THR A 147 9.25 -18.26 -11.82
C THR A 147 8.19 -18.16 -12.93
N GLU A 148 7.63 -19.30 -13.38
CA GLU A 148 6.54 -19.31 -14.34
C GLU A 148 5.17 -19.08 -13.70
N ARG A 149 5.10 -18.99 -12.37
CA ARG A 149 3.86 -18.79 -11.60
C ARG A 149 4.00 -17.60 -10.62
N LEU A 150 4.28 -16.43 -11.20
CA LEU A 150 4.44 -15.19 -10.44
C LEU A 150 3.22 -14.28 -10.59
N GLY A 151 2.60 -13.90 -9.48
CA GLY A 151 1.49 -12.95 -9.41
C GLY A 151 1.87 -11.64 -8.75
N ALA A 152 1.04 -10.63 -8.93
CA ALA A 152 1.13 -9.35 -8.23
C ALA A 152 -0.21 -8.94 -7.63
N LEU A 153 -0.18 -8.43 -6.40
CA LEU A 153 -1.30 -7.84 -5.71
C LEU A 153 -0.94 -6.43 -5.25
N GLY A 154 -1.73 -5.44 -5.61
CA GLY A 154 -1.54 -4.08 -5.11
C GLY A 154 -2.73 -3.58 -4.31
N ILE A 155 -2.46 -2.90 -3.19
CA ILE A 155 -3.48 -2.38 -2.29
C ILE A 155 -3.42 -0.85 -2.31
N CYS A 156 -4.55 -0.17 -2.50
CA CYS A 156 -4.65 1.29 -2.54
C CYS A 156 -3.69 1.90 -3.60
N GLY A 157 -2.80 2.80 -3.21
CA GLY A 157 -1.75 3.35 -4.08
C GLY A 157 -0.87 2.25 -4.67
N GLY A 158 -0.54 1.22 -3.90
CA GLY A 158 0.13 0.01 -4.41
C GLY A 158 -0.63 -0.63 -5.57
N GLY A 159 -1.97 -0.58 -5.56
CA GLY A 159 -2.81 -1.06 -6.66
C GLY A 159 -2.57 -0.31 -7.97
N GLY A 160 -2.56 1.03 -7.92
CA GLY A 160 -2.28 1.84 -9.11
C GLY A 160 -0.89 1.60 -9.68
N TYR A 161 0.12 1.47 -8.81
CA TYR A 161 1.50 1.17 -9.23
C TYR A 161 1.66 -0.28 -9.71
N THR A 162 0.93 -1.23 -9.13
CA THR A 162 0.92 -2.63 -9.59
C THR A 162 0.32 -2.76 -11.00
N LEU A 163 -0.78 -2.06 -11.29
CA LEU A 163 -1.31 -1.98 -12.65
C LEU A 163 -0.26 -1.43 -13.63
N LYS A 164 0.48 -0.40 -13.21
CA LYS A 164 1.53 0.19 -14.05
C LYS A 164 2.70 -0.78 -14.29
N ALA A 165 3.16 -1.48 -13.26
CA ALA A 165 4.21 -2.48 -13.39
C ALA A 165 3.80 -3.63 -14.35
N ALA A 166 2.57 -4.11 -14.23
CA ALA A 166 2.04 -5.21 -15.03
C ALA A 166 1.89 -4.89 -16.53
N GLN A 167 1.86 -3.61 -16.91
CA GLN A 167 1.84 -3.20 -18.31
C GLN A 167 3.08 -3.67 -19.07
N SER A 168 4.23 -3.67 -18.41
CA SER A 168 5.53 -3.97 -19.02
C SER A 168 6.19 -5.25 -18.50
N ASP A 169 6.04 -5.56 -17.22
CA ASP A 169 6.68 -6.73 -16.61
C ASP A 169 5.87 -8.02 -16.85
N LYS A 170 6.24 -8.74 -17.90
CA LYS A 170 5.56 -9.97 -18.33
C LYS A 170 5.90 -11.21 -17.48
N ARG A 171 6.72 -11.05 -16.44
CA ARG A 171 6.93 -12.08 -15.42
C ARG A 171 5.66 -12.30 -14.59
N PHE A 172 4.88 -11.24 -14.35
CA PHE A 172 3.58 -11.36 -13.71
C PHE A 172 2.58 -12.07 -14.64
N LYS A 173 2.11 -13.24 -14.23
CA LYS A 173 1.15 -14.06 -14.98
C LYS A 173 -0.29 -13.77 -14.57
N ALA A 174 -0.49 -13.13 -13.42
CA ALA A 174 -1.78 -12.71 -12.92
C ALA A 174 -1.61 -11.43 -12.07
N VAL A 175 -2.57 -10.52 -12.15
CA VAL A 175 -2.53 -9.23 -11.50
C VAL A 175 -3.84 -8.97 -10.75
N ALA A 176 -3.73 -8.55 -9.49
CA ALA A 176 -4.89 -8.20 -8.70
C ALA A 176 -4.72 -6.85 -7.99
N THR A 177 -5.83 -6.18 -7.72
CA THR A 177 -5.86 -4.97 -6.89
C THR A 177 -6.99 -5.04 -5.87
N VAL A 178 -6.74 -4.47 -4.68
CA VAL A 178 -7.76 -4.22 -3.65
C VAL A 178 -7.81 -2.73 -3.39
N SER A 179 -9.00 -2.13 -3.53
CA SER A 179 -9.24 -0.70 -3.31
C SER A 179 -8.22 0.17 -4.07
N MET A 180 -8.01 -0.11 -5.38
CA MET A 180 -7.03 0.60 -6.20
C MET A 180 -7.20 2.12 -6.09
N PHE A 181 -6.05 2.81 -5.92
CA PHE A 181 -6.01 4.25 -5.77
C PHE A 181 -5.10 4.88 -6.83
N ASN A 182 -5.65 5.82 -7.59
CA ASN A 182 -4.91 6.56 -8.60
C ASN A 182 -4.19 7.76 -7.97
N SER A 183 -2.97 7.52 -7.49
CA SER A 183 -2.17 8.51 -6.77
C SER A 183 -1.98 9.80 -7.57
N GLY A 184 -1.69 9.69 -8.86
CA GLY A 184 -1.48 10.86 -9.72
C GLY A 184 -2.73 11.71 -9.86
N ARG A 185 -3.88 11.09 -10.18
CA ARG A 185 -5.16 11.81 -10.29
C ARG A 185 -5.51 12.54 -8.99
N VAL A 186 -5.38 11.86 -7.86
CA VAL A 186 -5.73 12.48 -6.58
C VAL A 186 -4.77 13.60 -6.21
N ARG A 187 -3.48 13.46 -6.49
CA ARG A 187 -2.51 14.54 -6.26
C ARG A 187 -2.76 15.73 -7.19
N ARG A 188 -3.24 15.47 -8.40
CA ARG A 188 -3.60 16.52 -9.38
C ARG A 188 -4.96 17.16 -9.09
N ASN A 189 -5.98 16.33 -8.96
CA ASN A 189 -7.38 16.80 -8.94
C ASN A 189 -8.00 16.86 -7.54
N GLY A 190 -7.38 16.24 -6.52
CA GLY A 190 -8.03 15.93 -5.25
C GLY A 190 -8.88 14.65 -5.32
N LEU A 191 -9.29 14.14 -4.17
CA LEU A 191 -10.25 13.02 -4.12
C LEU A 191 -11.61 13.50 -4.67
N GLN A 192 -12.22 12.73 -5.56
CA GLN A 192 -13.45 13.10 -6.30
C GLN A 192 -13.33 14.45 -7.02
N ASP A 193 -12.13 14.74 -7.53
CA ASP A 193 -11.82 15.98 -8.27
C ASP A 193 -12.08 17.28 -7.46
N SER A 194 -11.91 17.23 -6.14
CA SER A 194 -12.23 18.32 -5.20
C SER A 194 -11.24 19.49 -5.19
N LEU A 195 -10.10 19.42 -5.91
CA LEU A 195 -9.02 20.41 -5.87
C LEU A 195 -8.61 20.94 -7.26
N LEU A 196 -9.53 20.95 -8.20
CA LEU A 196 -9.25 21.39 -9.58
C LEU A 196 -8.75 22.84 -9.65
N ASP A 197 -9.31 23.73 -8.86
CA ASP A 197 -8.98 25.15 -8.87
C ASP A 197 -7.55 25.48 -8.42
N THR A 198 -6.90 24.57 -7.70
CA THR A 198 -5.57 24.79 -7.11
C THR A 198 -4.44 24.07 -7.86
N ILE A 199 -4.72 23.42 -8.99
CA ILE A 199 -3.72 22.63 -9.73
C ILE A 199 -2.46 23.44 -10.04
N GLN A 200 -2.62 24.61 -10.68
CA GLN A 200 -1.49 25.44 -11.11
C GLN A 200 -0.70 25.99 -9.90
N GLN A 201 -1.40 26.36 -8.84
CA GLN A 201 -0.76 26.81 -7.61
C GLN A 201 0.11 25.69 -6.98
N ARG A 202 -0.39 24.45 -6.94
CA ARG A 202 0.34 23.31 -6.38
C ARG A 202 1.55 22.92 -7.24
N LEU A 203 1.44 23.03 -8.57
CA LEU A 203 2.57 22.84 -9.48
C LEU A 203 3.65 23.92 -9.27
N GLN A 204 3.26 25.17 -9.05
CA GLN A 204 4.21 26.24 -8.74
C GLN A 204 4.90 25.96 -7.39
N GLN A 205 4.16 25.60 -6.36
CA GLN A 205 4.72 25.22 -5.03
C GLN A 205 5.71 24.06 -5.14
N ALA A 206 5.42 23.06 -5.96
CA ALA A 206 6.32 21.93 -6.20
C ALA A 206 7.62 22.36 -6.90
N SER A 207 7.50 23.27 -7.87
CA SER A 207 8.65 23.84 -8.59
C SER A 207 9.55 24.66 -7.66
N ASP A 208 8.94 25.49 -6.81
CA ASP A 208 9.64 26.30 -5.82
C ASP A 208 10.34 25.41 -4.77
N ALA A 209 9.67 24.35 -4.31
CA ALA A 209 10.24 23.35 -3.40
C ALA A 209 11.48 22.70 -4.02
N ARG A 210 11.41 22.27 -5.29
CA ARG A 210 12.55 21.68 -5.98
C ARG A 210 13.71 22.67 -6.11
N ALA A 211 13.44 23.95 -6.38
CA ALA A 211 14.47 24.98 -6.45
C ALA A 211 15.22 25.12 -5.11
N LYS A 212 14.47 25.12 -3.99
CA LYS A 212 15.04 25.15 -2.62
C LYS A 212 15.87 23.91 -2.30
N GLU A 213 15.38 22.75 -2.66
CA GLU A 213 16.14 21.49 -2.51
C GLU A 213 17.50 21.56 -3.23
N MET A 214 17.49 22.06 -4.46
CA MET A 214 18.72 22.16 -5.28
C MET A 214 19.67 23.27 -4.80
N SER A 215 19.16 24.33 -4.17
CA SER A 215 20.01 25.39 -3.58
C SER A 215 20.56 25.03 -2.20
N GLY A 216 20.14 23.89 -1.63
CA GLY A 216 20.55 23.46 -0.28
C GLY A 216 19.79 24.14 0.87
N GLU A 217 18.69 24.83 0.56
CA GLU A 217 17.86 25.49 1.58
C GLU A 217 16.98 24.49 2.38
N GLY A 218 16.96 23.20 1.97
CA GLY A 218 16.27 22.15 2.70
C GLY A 218 15.12 21.51 1.90
N ILE A 219 14.57 20.46 2.49
CA ILE A 219 13.49 19.66 1.90
C ILE A 219 12.14 20.10 2.48
N THR A 220 11.20 20.43 1.62
CA THR A 220 9.83 20.71 1.99
C THR A 220 8.99 19.45 1.84
N HIS A 221 8.33 19.03 2.92
CA HIS A 221 7.36 17.94 2.88
C HIS A 221 5.94 18.48 2.82
N ARG A 222 5.09 17.69 2.18
CA ARG A 222 3.64 17.90 2.11
C ARG A 222 2.94 16.70 2.73
N THR A 223 1.82 16.95 3.35
CA THR A 223 0.87 15.92 3.78
C THR A 223 -0.34 15.92 2.85
N HIS A 224 -1.20 14.92 2.98
CA HIS A 224 -2.46 14.90 2.25
C HIS A 224 -3.28 16.16 2.53
N GLU A 225 -3.74 16.81 1.49
CA GLU A 225 -4.72 17.88 1.60
C GLU A 225 -6.10 17.29 1.79
N MET A 226 -6.76 17.68 2.86
CA MET A 226 -8.05 17.10 3.25
C MET A 226 -9.24 18.04 3.08
N THR A 227 -9.02 19.33 2.83
CA THR A 227 -10.09 20.29 2.50
C THR A 227 -9.55 21.46 1.71
N GLY A 228 -10.09 21.70 0.52
CA GLY A 228 -9.99 22.96 -0.20
C GLY A 228 -8.60 23.61 -0.29
N GLY A 229 -7.54 22.82 -0.35
CA GLY A 229 -6.15 23.30 -0.35
C GLY A 229 -5.55 23.52 1.04
N ASN A 230 -6.32 23.39 2.10
CA ASN A 230 -5.81 23.48 3.47
C ASN A 230 -5.32 22.12 3.93
N VAL A 231 -4.10 22.07 4.43
CA VAL A 231 -3.56 20.90 5.14
C VAL A 231 -4.24 20.83 6.49
N LEU A 232 -5.12 19.84 6.69
CA LEU A 232 -5.82 19.67 7.96
C LEU A 232 -5.01 18.96 9.03
N TYR A 233 -4.02 18.18 8.64
CA TYR A 233 -3.06 17.64 9.59
C TYR A 233 -1.68 17.54 8.96
N ALA A 234 -0.70 17.89 9.75
CA ALA A 234 0.71 17.86 9.32
C ALA A 234 1.37 16.50 9.53
N GLY A 235 0.60 15.41 9.51
CA GLY A 235 1.08 14.07 9.81
C GLY A 235 1.35 13.84 11.29
N ASP A 236 0.83 14.70 12.17
CA ASP A 236 0.88 14.51 13.61
C ASP A 236 -0.35 13.73 14.07
N ALA A 237 -0.12 12.73 14.91
CA ALA A 237 -1.14 11.79 15.39
C ALA A 237 -2.17 12.42 16.39
N ASN A 238 -2.38 13.74 16.35
CA ASN A 238 -2.99 14.49 17.43
C ASN A 238 -4.36 15.11 17.13
N LEU A 239 -5.01 14.74 16.02
CA LEU A 239 -6.39 15.17 15.79
C LEU A 239 -7.33 14.54 16.83
N THR A 240 -8.22 15.37 17.38
CA THR A 240 -9.32 14.90 18.21
C THR A 240 -10.37 14.16 17.38
N ASP A 241 -11.22 13.36 18.01
CA ASP A 241 -12.30 12.66 17.31
C ASP A 241 -13.28 13.64 16.62
N GLU A 242 -13.47 14.83 17.21
CA GLU A 242 -14.26 15.90 16.60
C GLU A 242 -13.62 16.46 15.31
N GLU A 243 -12.30 16.60 15.29
CA GLU A 243 -11.56 17.05 14.11
C GLU A 243 -11.56 15.99 13.01
N ILE A 244 -11.36 14.72 13.39
CA ILE A 244 -11.44 13.59 12.46
C ILE A 244 -12.82 13.51 11.83
N ALA A 245 -13.89 13.65 12.61
CA ALA A 245 -15.28 13.61 12.11
C ALA A 245 -15.58 14.72 11.09
N LYS A 246 -14.83 15.82 11.09
CA LYS A 246 -14.97 16.92 10.13
C LYS A 246 -14.20 16.71 8.83
N LEU A 247 -13.36 15.66 8.73
CA LEU A 247 -12.67 15.35 7.48
C LEU A 247 -13.69 14.99 6.40
N PRO A 248 -13.49 15.46 5.15
CA PRO A 248 -14.58 15.48 4.14
C PRO A 248 -14.95 14.09 3.58
N PHE A 249 -14.01 13.13 3.65
CA PHE A 249 -14.15 11.81 3.02
C PHE A 249 -13.98 10.68 4.03
N ASP A 250 -14.68 9.57 3.81
CA ASP A 250 -14.53 8.36 4.62
C ASP A 250 -13.11 7.81 4.57
N LEU A 251 -12.48 7.85 3.40
CA LEU A 251 -11.08 7.48 3.24
C LEU A 251 -10.20 8.20 4.26
N TYR A 252 -10.37 9.50 4.46
CA TYR A 252 -9.54 10.30 5.35
C TYR A 252 -9.88 10.05 6.82
N ARG A 253 -11.17 10.00 7.17
CA ARG A 253 -11.62 9.72 8.54
C ARG A 253 -11.15 8.36 9.01
N GLN A 254 -11.44 7.32 8.24
CA GLN A 254 -11.09 5.94 8.57
C GLN A 254 -9.60 5.69 8.43
N GLY A 255 -8.95 6.29 7.41
CA GLY A 255 -7.51 6.23 7.23
C GLY A 255 -6.77 6.82 8.43
N TYR A 256 -7.25 7.94 8.98
CA TYR A 256 -6.68 8.51 10.18
C TYR A 256 -6.76 7.52 11.36
N HIS A 257 -7.92 6.93 11.61
CA HIS A 257 -8.07 5.92 12.65
C HIS A 257 -7.15 4.72 12.44
N TYR A 258 -7.07 4.20 11.21
CA TYR A 258 -6.23 3.05 10.88
C TYR A 258 -4.76 3.35 11.12
N TYR A 259 -4.22 4.39 10.51
CA TYR A 259 -2.77 4.65 10.48
C TYR A 259 -2.21 5.32 11.74
N TRP A 260 -3.03 6.03 12.51
CA TRP A 260 -2.57 6.74 13.72
C TRP A 260 -3.16 6.23 15.04
N ARG A 261 -4.15 5.35 14.98
CA ARG A 261 -4.81 4.83 16.20
C ARG A 261 -4.72 3.32 16.30
N THR A 262 -5.45 2.59 15.44
CA THR A 262 -5.67 1.15 15.60
C THR A 262 -4.51 0.30 15.08
N HIS A 263 -3.91 0.69 13.97
CA HIS A 263 -2.84 -0.04 13.28
C HIS A 263 -1.60 0.83 13.07
N ALA A 264 -1.31 1.70 14.05
CA ALA A 264 -0.20 2.64 13.97
C ALA A 264 1.15 1.90 13.91
N HIS A 265 2.01 2.34 12.99
CA HIS A 265 3.38 1.85 12.87
C HIS A 265 4.34 3.03 12.64
N PRO A 266 5.52 3.06 13.30
CA PRO A 266 6.43 4.22 13.22
C PRO A 266 7.01 4.45 11.83
N GLY A 267 7.06 3.42 10.99
CA GLY A 267 7.49 3.54 9.59
C GLY A 267 6.43 4.08 8.64
N SER A 268 5.17 4.15 9.10
CA SER A 268 4.05 4.63 8.29
C SER A 268 3.95 6.15 8.34
N THR A 269 3.72 6.78 7.18
CA THR A 269 3.59 8.24 7.09
C THR A 269 2.86 8.67 5.82
N PHE A 270 2.08 9.75 5.91
CA PHE A 270 1.51 10.41 4.74
C PHE A 270 2.28 11.64 4.28
N LYS A 271 3.46 11.87 4.86
CA LYS A 271 4.38 12.90 4.37
C LYS A 271 5.05 12.43 3.09
N TYR A 272 5.20 13.33 2.14
CA TYR A 272 6.01 13.14 0.95
C TYR A 272 6.70 14.45 0.58
N THR A 273 7.81 14.38 -0.15
CA THR A 273 8.50 15.59 -0.58
C THR A 273 7.62 16.38 -1.54
N MET A 274 7.50 17.69 -1.34
CA MET A 274 6.63 18.52 -2.17
C MET A 274 7.09 18.51 -3.64
N SER A 275 8.38 18.41 -3.90
CA SER A 275 8.94 18.27 -5.25
C SER A 275 8.46 17.01 -5.98
N SER A 276 8.04 15.96 -5.25
CA SER A 276 7.46 14.75 -5.85
C SER A 276 6.18 15.03 -6.64
N LEU A 277 5.46 16.13 -6.34
CA LEU A 277 4.28 16.53 -7.09
C LEU A 277 4.57 16.83 -8.57
N LEU A 278 5.80 17.21 -8.94
CA LEU A 278 6.17 17.41 -10.33
C LEU A 278 5.98 16.14 -11.16
N ASP A 279 6.25 14.98 -10.58
CA ASP A 279 6.06 13.69 -11.23
C ASP A 279 4.65 13.13 -10.97
N LEU A 280 4.14 13.23 -9.73
CA LEU A 280 2.83 12.70 -9.35
C LEU A 280 1.68 13.37 -10.10
N MET A 281 1.68 14.70 -10.22
CA MET A 281 0.56 15.42 -10.83
C MET A 281 0.50 15.28 -12.37
N THR A 282 1.53 14.72 -12.98
CA THR A 282 1.56 14.44 -14.43
C THR A 282 1.42 12.96 -14.75
N TRP A 283 1.26 12.11 -13.72
CA TRP A 283 1.10 10.67 -13.85
C TRP A 283 -0.37 10.26 -13.64
N ASP A 284 -0.77 9.17 -14.29
CA ASP A 284 -2.07 8.56 -14.09
C ASP A 284 -1.96 7.03 -14.11
N ALA A 285 -2.55 6.37 -13.09
CA ALA A 285 -2.53 4.92 -12.96
C ALA A 285 -3.29 4.21 -14.08
N THR A 286 -4.20 4.93 -14.77
CA THR A 286 -5.06 4.37 -15.81
C THR A 286 -4.51 4.56 -17.22
N ASP A 287 -3.37 5.23 -17.36
CA ASP A 287 -2.74 5.37 -18.67
C ASP A 287 -2.19 4.02 -19.16
N GLN A 288 -2.50 3.66 -20.41
CA GLN A 288 -1.98 2.48 -21.10
C GLN A 288 -2.39 1.13 -20.46
N LEU A 289 -3.55 1.05 -19.81
CA LEU A 289 -4.06 -0.20 -19.22
C LEU A 289 -4.33 -1.29 -20.27
N GLU A 290 -4.49 -0.92 -21.54
CA GLU A 290 -4.58 -1.85 -22.69
C GLU A 290 -3.33 -2.71 -22.86
N LEU A 291 -2.19 -2.35 -22.25
CA LEU A 291 -0.97 -3.14 -22.26
C LEU A 291 -1.00 -4.33 -21.29
N ILE A 292 -1.96 -4.39 -20.37
CA ILE A 292 -2.17 -5.54 -19.49
C ILE A 292 -2.82 -6.65 -20.31
N ASP A 293 -2.04 -7.70 -20.61
CA ASP A 293 -2.43 -8.87 -21.41
C ASP A 293 -2.59 -10.15 -20.56
N LYS A 294 -2.57 -10.02 -19.24
CA LYS A 294 -2.68 -11.11 -18.28
C LYS A 294 -4.02 -11.05 -17.53
N PRO A 295 -4.47 -12.17 -16.94
CA PRO A 295 -5.64 -12.16 -16.06
C PRO A 295 -5.60 -11.05 -15.03
N LEU A 296 -6.71 -10.34 -14.88
CA LEU A 296 -6.83 -9.16 -14.00
C LEU A 296 -8.04 -9.29 -13.07
N MET A 297 -7.79 -9.16 -11.77
CA MET A 297 -8.84 -9.03 -10.75
C MET A 297 -8.78 -7.64 -10.12
N MET A 298 -9.89 -6.92 -10.13
CA MET A 298 -10.00 -5.64 -9.42
C MET A 298 -11.10 -5.72 -8.36
N ILE A 299 -10.75 -5.46 -7.11
CA ILE A 299 -11.63 -5.52 -5.95
C ILE A 299 -11.77 -4.12 -5.34
N ALA A 300 -12.97 -3.72 -4.99
CA ALA A 300 -13.22 -2.48 -4.23
C ALA A 300 -14.41 -2.65 -3.29
N GLY A 301 -14.50 -1.82 -2.24
CA GLY A 301 -15.69 -1.74 -1.42
C GLY A 301 -16.83 -1.05 -2.17
N SER A 302 -18.06 -1.56 -2.05
CA SER A 302 -19.23 -0.99 -2.74
C SER A 302 -19.60 0.41 -2.23
N LYS A 303 -19.20 0.74 -0.99
CA LYS A 303 -19.39 2.07 -0.36
C LYS A 303 -18.11 2.91 -0.31
N ALA A 304 -17.00 2.44 -0.93
CA ALA A 304 -15.77 3.21 -0.95
C ALA A 304 -15.94 4.51 -1.75
N ASP A 305 -15.57 5.63 -1.16
CA ASP A 305 -15.52 6.94 -1.82
C ASP A 305 -14.46 7.03 -2.94
N THR A 306 -13.58 6.01 -3.02
CA THR A 306 -12.59 5.79 -4.07
C THR A 306 -13.03 4.77 -5.12
N ARG A 307 -14.20 4.15 -5.00
CA ARG A 307 -14.70 3.08 -5.89
C ARG A 307 -14.64 3.47 -7.36
N TYR A 308 -14.94 4.73 -7.68
CA TYR A 308 -14.92 5.25 -9.04
C TYR A 308 -13.58 5.04 -9.74
N MET A 309 -12.45 5.06 -9.01
CA MET A 309 -11.12 4.84 -9.60
C MET A 309 -10.99 3.43 -10.16
N THR A 310 -11.49 2.42 -9.43
CA THR A 310 -11.51 1.03 -9.88
C THR A 310 -12.47 0.83 -11.05
N GLU A 311 -13.68 1.41 -10.96
CA GLU A 311 -14.69 1.31 -12.01
C GLU A 311 -14.29 2.00 -13.32
N GLU A 312 -13.56 3.10 -13.25
CA GLU A 312 -13.04 3.79 -14.42
C GLU A 312 -11.80 3.11 -15.03
N ALA A 313 -10.97 2.45 -14.20
CA ALA A 313 -9.79 1.73 -14.67
C ALA A 313 -10.16 0.40 -15.36
N PHE A 314 -11.13 -0.33 -14.82
CA PHE A 314 -11.47 -1.68 -15.28
C PHE A 314 -11.81 -1.76 -16.78
N PRO A 315 -12.66 -0.91 -17.37
CA PRO A 315 -12.95 -0.97 -18.81
C PRO A 315 -11.76 -0.61 -19.69
N LYS A 316 -10.78 0.14 -19.18
CA LYS A 316 -9.57 0.53 -19.95
C LYS A 316 -8.56 -0.62 -20.11
N ALA A 317 -8.63 -1.64 -19.29
CA ALA A 317 -7.80 -2.84 -19.43
C ALA A 317 -8.32 -3.73 -20.56
N THR A 318 -8.16 -3.28 -21.79
CA THR A 318 -8.69 -3.95 -23.00
C THR A 318 -7.73 -4.99 -23.58
N GLY A 319 -6.50 -5.09 -23.08
CA GLY A 319 -5.52 -6.09 -23.50
C GLY A 319 -5.82 -7.51 -23.02
N THR A 320 -6.75 -7.66 -22.09
CA THR A 320 -7.21 -8.98 -21.60
C THR A 320 -8.73 -9.06 -21.54
N GLU A 321 -9.27 -10.21 -21.94
CA GLU A 321 -10.68 -10.54 -21.72
C GLU A 321 -10.89 -11.29 -20.40
N ASP A 322 -9.82 -11.92 -19.85
CA ASP A 322 -9.84 -12.60 -18.56
C ASP A 322 -9.68 -11.57 -17.43
N LYS A 323 -10.75 -10.83 -17.18
CA LYS A 323 -10.78 -9.83 -16.12
C LYS A 323 -12.10 -9.85 -15.35
N GLU A 324 -12.00 -9.64 -14.03
CA GLU A 324 -13.13 -9.60 -13.11
C GLU A 324 -13.08 -8.35 -12.24
N LEU A 325 -14.22 -7.68 -12.10
CA LEU A 325 -14.46 -6.63 -11.11
C LEU A 325 -15.35 -7.19 -10.01
N PHE A 326 -14.88 -7.14 -8.77
CA PHE A 326 -15.66 -7.56 -7.61
C PHE A 326 -15.86 -6.41 -6.62
N LEU A 327 -17.09 -6.10 -6.30
CA LEU A 327 -17.46 -5.12 -5.29
C LEU A 327 -17.86 -5.83 -4.01
N ILE A 328 -17.12 -5.56 -2.91
CA ILE A 328 -17.46 -6.09 -1.58
C ILE A 328 -18.62 -5.26 -1.04
N GLU A 329 -19.78 -5.89 -0.89
CA GLU A 329 -21.00 -5.19 -0.47
C GLU A 329 -20.85 -4.60 0.93
N GLY A 330 -21.18 -3.32 1.07
CA GLY A 330 -21.14 -2.58 2.33
C GLY A 330 -19.76 -2.03 2.73
N ALA A 331 -18.66 -2.56 2.19
CA ALA A 331 -17.32 -2.14 2.56
C ALA A 331 -16.98 -0.74 2.04
N THR A 332 -16.25 0.03 2.84
CA THR A 332 -15.55 1.23 2.43
C THR A 332 -14.11 0.91 2.00
N HIS A 333 -13.32 1.93 1.64
CA HIS A 333 -11.93 1.73 1.22
C HIS A 333 -11.06 1.11 2.33
N ILE A 334 -11.03 1.75 3.49
CA ILE A 334 -10.16 1.35 4.61
C ILE A 334 -10.65 0.07 5.30
N GLU A 335 -11.96 -0.17 5.31
CA GLU A 335 -12.50 -1.40 5.90
C GLU A 335 -12.03 -2.66 5.17
N THR A 336 -11.68 -2.58 3.88
CA THR A 336 -11.05 -3.70 3.16
C THR A 336 -9.66 -4.06 3.67
N TYR A 337 -9.06 -3.27 4.58
CA TYR A 337 -7.74 -3.52 5.13
C TYR A 337 -7.79 -4.39 6.39
N TRP A 338 -8.84 -4.24 7.19
CA TRP A 338 -8.82 -4.75 8.56
C TRP A 338 -10.13 -5.35 9.08
N VAL A 339 -11.28 -5.07 8.48
CA VAL A 339 -12.55 -5.68 8.88
C VAL A 339 -12.59 -7.10 8.32
N ASP A 340 -12.59 -8.11 9.21
CA ASP A 340 -12.43 -9.52 8.85
C ASP A 340 -13.39 -9.97 7.77
N GLU A 341 -14.69 -9.64 7.90
CA GLU A 341 -15.71 -9.98 6.90
C GLU A 341 -15.33 -9.50 5.48
N TYR A 342 -14.80 -8.29 5.36
CA TYR A 342 -14.45 -7.71 4.07
C TYR A 342 -13.10 -8.19 3.56
N VAL A 343 -12.14 -8.41 4.47
CA VAL A 343 -10.85 -9.03 4.13
C VAL A 343 -11.06 -10.46 3.66
N ASP A 344 -11.89 -11.25 4.35
CA ASP A 344 -12.21 -12.63 3.98
C ASP A 344 -12.92 -12.69 2.62
N ALA A 345 -13.85 -11.76 2.35
CA ALA A 345 -14.51 -11.65 1.04
C ALA A 345 -13.49 -11.38 -0.09
N ALA A 346 -12.56 -10.46 0.14
CA ALA A 346 -11.49 -10.17 -0.82
C ALA A 346 -10.57 -11.38 -1.00
N LEU A 347 -10.12 -12.00 0.11
CA LEU A 347 -9.22 -13.17 0.08
C LEU A 347 -9.87 -14.37 -0.59
N GLY A 348 -11.14 -14.62 -0.38
CA GLY A 348 -11.88 -15.69 -1.08
C GLY A 348 -11.83 -15.52 -2.60
N LYS A 349 -12.01 -14.29 -3.10
CA LYS A 349 -11.88 -13.97 -4.52
C LYS A 349 -10.45 -14.07 -5.02
N LEU A 350 -9.49 -13.51 -4.29
CA LEU A 350 -8.07 -13.56 -4.65
C LEU A 350 -7.54 -15.00 -4.70
N THR A 351 -7.90 -15.84 -3.71
CA THR A 351 -7.50 -17.25 -3.67
C THR A 351 -8.03 -18.01 -4.88
N ALA A 352 -9.32 -17.85 -5.20
CA ALA A 352 -9.91 -18.48 -6.39
C ALA A 352 -9.27 -17.99 -7.70
N PHE A 353 -8.99 -16.69 -7.78
CA PHE A 353 -8.34 -16.08 -8.94
C PHE A 353 -6.90 -16.59 -9.13
N PHE A 354 -6.06 -16.51 -8.11
CA PHE A 354 -4.67 -16.96 -8.22
C PHE A 354 -4.55 -18.48 -8.42
N ALA A 355 -5.39 -19.29 -7.75
CA ALA A 355 -5.39 -20.74 -7.96
C ALA A 355 -5.72 -21.15 -9.39
N ARG A 356 -6.47 -20.31 -10.13
CA ARG A 356 -6.81 -20.54 -11.54
C ARG A 356 -5.73 -20.07 -12.51
N THR A 357 -4.94 -19.08 -12.10
CA THR A 357 -4.09 -18.33 -13.02
C THR A 357 -2.60 -18.56 -12.84
N ILE A 358 -2.16 -18.95 -11.64
CA ILE A 358 -0.77 -19.29 -11.28
C ILE A 358 -0.73 -20.54 -10.34
#